data_ada78186bd9322707c92498685da660c
#
_entry.id   ada78186bd9322707c92498685da660c
#
_cell.length_a   1.000
_cell.length_b   1.000
_cell.length_c   1.000
_cell.angle_alpha   90.00
_cell.angle_beta   90.00
_cell.angle_gamma   90.00
#
_symmetry.space_group_name_H-M   'P 1'
#
loop_
_entity.id
_entity.type
_entity.pdbx_description
1 polymer ?
#
loop_
_entity_poly.entity_id
_entity_poly.type
_entity_poly.pdbx_seq_one_letter_code
_entity_poly.pdbx_strand_id
1 'polypeptide(L)'
;MSTSPFQSHIVYLSHGSQKFYDQTMFSCMTLLWLLISQGRTDIQMVIYTDRADKAPHHPLIKTIEIDSATLKSYRGRFDYVHRIKHCVLLRASQELTGAVLYVDCDTRWLALPDQALNRLTQNHAGHAPPCCMHEIDGAFGPHHFPDYHRYLNECINELRAQGISHPEQVLNWNAGAIGLPQGQSAFFEDALRISDFLFTRVKPRNWVEQFAWSLVGCDRYQMFALGDCLHHYWGYSYEAPIYLQRFFASLP
;
A
#
# COMPACT_ATOMS: atom_id res chain seq x y z
N MET A 1 12.45 16.07 21.27
CA MET A 1 11.87 15.00 20.45
C MET A 1 13.03 14.29 19.78
N SER A 2 13.20 12.99 20.03
CA SER A 2 14.25 12.20 19.38
C SER A 2 13.91 12.09 17.90
N THR A 3 14.74 12.62 17.02
CA THR A 3 14.59 12.42 15.57
C THR A 3 14.84 10.93 15.28
N SER A 4 13.88 10.28 14.62
CA SER A 4 14.08 8.92 14.14
C SER A 4 15.34 8.85 13.27
N PRO A 5 16.21 7.86 13.43
CA PRO A 5 17.36 7.68 12.55
C PRO A 5 16.95 7.27 11.13
N PHE A 6 15.69 6.86 10.94
CA PHE A 6 15.17 6.39 9.67
C PHE A 6 14.54 7.53 8.86
N GLN A 7 14.92 7.62 7.59
CA GLN A 7 14.37 8.61 6.64
C GLN A 7 13.13 8.10 5.92
N SER A 8 12.98 6.78 5.83
CA SER A 8 11.89 6.13 5.12
C SER A 8 11.45 4.84 5.80
N HIS A 9 10.18 4.52 5.64
CA HIS A 9 9.57 3.32 6.19
C HIS A 9 8.90 2.49 5.09
N ILE A 10 9.25 1.21 5.03
CA ILE A 10 8.53 0.23 4.21
C ILE A 10 7.49 -0.44 5.11
N VAL A 11 6.21 -0.22 4.79
CA VAL A 11 5.09 -0.66 5.63
C VAL A 11 4.42 -1.89 5.05
N TYR A 12 4.16 -2.88 5.90
CA TYR A 12 3.42 -4.10 5.60
C TYR A 12 2.18 -4.19 6.48
N LEU A 13 1.13 -4.80 5.93
CA LEU A 13 -0.03 -5.26 6.68
C LEU A 13 -0.14 -6.77 6.53
N SER A 14 0.01 -7.50 7.65
CA SER A 14 0.02 -8.95 7.69
C SER A 14 -0.96 -9.46 8.76
N HIS A 15 -2.11 -10.01 8.35
CA HIS A 15 -3.12 -10.45 9.30
C HIS A 15 -4.00 -11.60 8.78
N GLY A 16 -4.60 -12.34 9.69
CA GLY A 16 -5.72 -13.25 9.45
C GLY A 16 -5.34 -14.68 9.08
N SER A 17 -4.33 -14.93 8.25
CA SER A 17 -3.99 -16.31 7.87
C SER A 17 -2.49 -16.56 7.73
N GLN A 18 -2.04 -17.79 7.91
CA GLN A 18 -0.65 -18.21 7.79
C GLN A 18 -0.05 -17.80 6.44
N LYS A 19 -0.83 -17.88 5.37
CA LYS A 19 -0.43 -17.44 4.03
C LYS A 19 0.14 -16.01 4.03
N PHE A 20 -0.53 -15.06 4.67
CA PHE A 20 -0.11 -13.66 4.68
C PHE A 20 1.12 -13.43 5.56
N TYR A 21 1.26 -14.19 6.66
CA TYR A 21 2.47 -14.13 7.49
C TYR A 21 3.69 -14.66 6.73
N ASP A 22 3.55 -15.80 6.02
CA ASP A 22 4.63 -16.39 5.22
C ASP A 22 5.04 -15.46 4.07
N GLN A 23 4.07 -14.86 3.37
CA GLN A 23 4.33 -13.91 2.30
C GLN A 23 5.04 -12.65 2.83
N THR A 24 4.58 -12.07 3.94
CA THR A 24 5.24 -10.93 4.57
C THR A 24 6.65 -11.28 5.01
N MET A 25 6.84 -12.42 5.66
CA MET A 25 8.17 -12.92 6.04
C MET A 25 9.10 -12.96 4.84
N PHE A 26 8.66 -13.57 3.74
CA PHE A 26 9.45 -13.69 2.52
C PHE A 26 9.79 -12.32 1.91
N SER A 27 8.81 -11.44 1.78
CA SER A 27 9.05 -10.08 1.26
C SER A 27 10.03 -9.31 2.14
N CYS A 28 9.86 -9.34 3.46
CA CYS A 28 10.79 -8.72 4.41
C CYS A 28 12.20 -9.29 4.30
N MET A 29 12.35 -10.62 4.17
CA MET A 29 13.65 -11.26 4.03
C MET A 29 14.38 -10.82 2.75
N THR A 30 13.66 -10.70 1.63
CA THR A 30 14.27 -10.23 0.36
C THR A 30 14.75 -8.78 0.47
N LEU A 31 13.99 -7.88 1.12
CA LEU A 31 14.43 -6.51 1.38
C LEU A 31 15.59 -6.46 2.38
N LEU A 32 15.48 -7.20 3.47
CA LEU A 32 16.52 -7.25 4.50
C LEU A 32 17.87 -7.69 3.93
N TRP A 33 17.85 -8.73 3.08
CA TRP A 33 19.06 -9.18 2.39
C TRP A 33 19.69 -8.08 1.55
N LEU A 34 18.89 -7.31 0.79
CA LEU A 34 19.36 -6.17 0.00
C LEU A 34 19.94 -5.05 0.87
N LEU A 35 19.28 -4.71 1.98
CA LEU A 35 19.75 -3.70 2.91
C LEU A 35 21.08 -4.09 3.54
N ILE A 36 21.20 -5.31 4.06
CA ILE A 36 22.41 -5.80 4.69
C ILE A 36 23.56 -5.87 3.68
N SER A 37 23.32 -6.41 2.48
CA SER A 37 24.36 -6.55 1.45
C SER A 37 24.93 -5.21 0.98
N GLN A 38 24.19 -4.12 1.13
CA GLN A 38 24.60 -2.76 0.77
C GLN A 38 24.92 -1.87 1.98
N GLY A 39 24.93 -2.42 3.20
CA GLY A 39 25.24 -1.69 4.43
C GLY A 39 24.24 -0.55 4.76
N ARG A 40 22.99 -0.67 4.32
CA ARG A 40 21.94 0.36 4.49
C ARG A 40 21.26 0.21 5.86
N THR A 41 21.11 1.32 6.56
CA THR A 41 20.47 1.38 7.89
C THR A 41 19.45 2.52 8.02
N ASP A 42 19.20 3.23 6.95
CA ASP A 42 18.33 4.42 6.88
C ASP A 42 16.87 4.09 6.53
N ILE A 43 16.58 2.82 6.20
CA ILE A 43 15.24 2.32 5.87
C ILE A 43 14.80 1.34 6.97
N GLN A 44 13.63 1.59 7.55
CA GLN A 44 12.99 0.69 8.51
C GLN A 44 11.79 -0.03 7.87
N MET A 45 11.67 -1.32 8.08
CA MET A 45 10.44 -2.07 7.82
C MET A 45 9.51 -1.98 9.03
N VAL A 46 8.24 -1.70 8.80
CA VAL A 46 7.22 -1.62 9.84
C VAL A 46 6.08 -2.57 9.49
N ILE A 47 5.88 -3.59 10.31
CA ILE A 47 4.87 -4.63 10.09
C ILE A 47 3.73 -4.43 11.05
N TYR A 48 2.54 -4.09 10.51
CA TYR A 48 1.28 -4.09 11.26
C TYR A 48 0.66 -5.48 11.16
N THR A 49 0.44 -6.15 12.32
CA THR A 49 0.01 -7.55 12.34
C THR A 49 -0.85 -7.87 13.57
N ASP A 50 -1.70 -8.88 13.48
CA ASP A 50 -2.42 -9.49 14.61
C ASP A 50 -1.63 -10.63 15.26
N ARG A 51 -0.45 -10.97 14.74
CA ARG A 51 0.41 -12.04 15.23
C ARG A 51 1.88 -11.59 15.23
N ALA A 52 2.26 -10.84 16.25
CA ALA A 52 3.64 -10.34 16.40
C ALA A 52 4.68 -11.47 16.45
N ASP A 53 4.29 -12.66 16.95
CA ASP A 53 5.11 -13.87 16.98
C ASP A 53 5.46 -14.43 15.59
N LYS A 54 4.78 -13.98 14.53
CA LYS A 54 5.04 -14.38 13.14
C LYS A 54 5.91 -13.38 12.35
N ALA A 55 6.21 -12.24 12.95
CA ALA A 55 7.09 -11.25 12.31
C ALA A 55 8.57 -11.59 12.52
N PRO A 56 9.45 -11.31 11.53
CA PRO A 56 10.88 -11.52 11.71
C PRO A 56 11.46 -10.52 12.70
N HIS A 57 12.46 -10.98 13.50
CA HIS A 57 13.15 -10.16 14.47
C HIS A 57 14.46 -9.61 13.89
N HIS A 58 14.57 -8.31 13.71
CA HIS A 58 15.79 -7.63 13.26
C HIS A 58 15.77 -6.15 13.66
N PRO A 59 16.92 -5.47 13.93
CA PRO A 59 16.95 -4.04 14.28
C PRO A 59 16.30 -3.10 13.25
N LEU A 60 16.28 -3.47 11.98
CA LEU A 60 15.61 -2.70 10.92
C LEU A 60 14.11 -3.04 10.78
N ILE A 61 13.56 -3.89 11.64
CA ILE A 61 12.16 -4.32 11.59
C ILE A 61 11.48 -3.92 12.89
N LYS A 62 10.42 -3.13 12.76
CA LYS A 62 9.51 -2.76 13.86
C LYS A 62 8.19 -3.50 13.66
N THR A 63 7.75 -4.23 14.65
CA THR A 63 6.43 -4.88 14.64
C THR A 63 5.46 -4.09 15.49
N ILE A 64 4.28 -3.82 14.95
CA ILE A 64 3.17 -3.14 15.63
C ILE A 64 1.98 -4.09 15.63
N GLU A 65 1.62 -4.56 16.81
CA GLU A 65 0.47 -5.44 16.98
C GLU A 65 -0.85 -4.66 16.88
N ILE A 66 -1.81 -5.24 16.16
CA ILE A 66 -3.17 -4.74 16.04
C ILE A 66 -4.12 -5.83 16.58
N ASP A 67 -4.83 -5.52 17.62
CA ASP A 67 -5.78 -6.46 18.19
C ASP A 67 -7.00 -6.71 17.27
N SER A 68 -7.71 -7.79 17.55
CA SER A 68 -8.88 -8.20 16.78
C SER A 68 -10.03 -7.19 16.81
N ALA A 69 -10.18 -6.44 17.91
CA ALA A 69 -11.20 -5.42 18.04
C ALA A 69 -10.91 -4.22 17.13
N THR A 70 -9.65 -3.78 17.09
CA THR A 70 -9.18 -2.73 16.17
C THR A 70 -9.31 -3.17 14.71
N LEU A 71 -8.88 -4.39 14.35
CA LEU A 71 -9.05 -4.92 12.98
C LEU A 71 -10.53 -4.95 12.58
N LYS A 72 -11.41 -5.38 13.48
CA LYS A 72 -12.85 -5.36 13.24
C LYS A 72 -13.38 -3.94 13.03
N SER A 73 -12.93 -2.97 13.83
CA SER A 73 -13.33 -1.57 13.69
C SER A 73 -12.86 -0.98 12.34
N TYR A 74 -11.66 -1.36 11.89
CA TYR A 74 -11.11 -0.91 10.60
C TYR A 74 -11.89 -1.41 9.38
N ARG A 75 -12.60 -2.55 9.48
CA ARG A 75 -13.51 -3.03 8.43
C ARG A 75 -14.74 -2.15 8.22
N GLY A 76 -15.07 -1.33 9.22
CA GLY A 76 -16.18 -0.39 9.18
C GLY A 76 -17.56 -1.07 9.10
N ARG A 77 -18.59 -0.28 8.83
CA ARG A 77 -19.99 -0.73 8.78
C ARG A 77 -20.31 -1.75 7.68
N PHE A 78 -19.44 -1.88 6.68
CA PHE A 78 -19.64 -2.77 5.55
C PHE A 78 -18.88 -4.08 5.65
N ASP A 79 -18.13 -4.30 6.74
CA ASP A 79 -17.23 -5.44 6.93
C ASP A 79 -16.25 -5.65 5.75
N TYR A 80 -15.74 -4.53 5.21
CA TYR A 80 -14.87 -4.53 4.03
C TYR A 80 -13.41 -4.74 4.43
N VAL A 81 -12.86 -5.90 4.08
CA VAL A 81 -11.51 -6.30 4.51
C VAL A 81 -10.40 -5.34 4.00
N HIS A 82 -10.48 -4.87 2.76
CA HIS A 82 -9.47 -3.97 2.20
C HIS A 82 -9.51 -2.56 2.83
N ARG A 83 -10.57 -2.20 3.56
CA ARG A 83 -10.63 -0.98 4.35
C ARG A 83 -9.58 -0.94 5.46
N ILE A 84 -9.18 -2.11 5.99
CA ILE A 84 -8.12 -2.22 6.99
C ILE A 84 -6.82 -1.57 6.48
N LYS A 85 -6.49 -1.79 5.21
CA LYS A 85 -5.29 -1.23 4.55
C LYS A 85 -5.31 0.31 4.57
N HIS A 86 -6.44 0.95 4.25
CA HIS A 86 -6.59 2.41 4.38
C HIS A 86 -6.34 2.89 5.81
N CYS A 87 -6.96 2.24 6.80
CA CYS A 87 -6.84 2.64 8.21
C CYS A 87 -5.42 2.47 8.74
N VAL A 88 -4.74 1.37 8.36
CA VAL A 88 -3.33 1.13 8.73
C VAL A 88 -2.42 2.16 8.11
N LEU A 89 -2.62 2.51 6.83
CA LEU A 89 -1.80 3.51 6.15
C LEU A 89 -2.03 4.93 6.67
N LEU A 90 -3.27 5.27 6.99
CA LEU A 90 -3.58 6.52 7.68
C LEU A 90 -2.83 6.60 9.02
N ARG A 91 -2.91 5.55 9.83
CA ARG A 91 -2.19 5.44 11.10
C ARG A 91 -0.68 5.54 10.90
N ALA A 92 -0.12 4.79 9.96
CA ALA A 92 1.31 4.81 9.65
C ALA A 92 1.79 6.21 9.25
N SER A 93 1.05 6.91 8.39
CA SER A 93 1.37 8.27 7.94
C SER A 93 1.31 9.34 9.05
N GLN A 94 0.58 9.07 10.13
CA GLN A 94 0.48 9.94 11.30
C GLN A 94 1.53 9.62 12.37
N GLU A 95 1.91 8.33 12.53
CA GLU A 95 2.82 7.88 13.58
C GLU A 95 4.29 7.84 13.16
N LEU A 96 4.57 7.65 11.86
CA LEU A 96 5.94 7.51 11.35
C LEU A 96 6.48 8.85 10.83
N THR A 97 7.75 9.11 11.13
CA THR A 97 8.46 10.30 10.64
C THR A 97 9.28 9.92 9.39
N GLY A 98 9.11 10.66 8.30
CA GLY A 98 9.75 10.35 7.01
C GLY A 98 8.76 9.85 5.96
N ALA A 99 9.28 9.43 4.82
CA ALA A 99 8.45 8.88 3.75
C ALA A 99 7.90 7.49 4.13
N VAL A 100 6.66 7.22 3.75
CA VAL A 100 6.00 5.92 3.94
C VAL A 100 5.80 5.28 2.58
N LEU A 101 6.30 4.05 2.39
CA LEU A 101 6.04 3.21 1.22
C LEU A 101 5.44 1.89 1.71
N TYR A 102 4.15 1.72 1.50
CA TYR A 102 3.46 0.46 1.73
C TYR A 102 3.69 -0.50 0.57
N VAL A 103 3.79 -1.78 0.88
CA VAL A 103 3.79 -2.87 -0.11
C VAL A 103 2.89 -4.02 0.37
N ASP A 104 2.22 -4.67 -0.57
CA ASP A 104 1.42 -5.87 -0.28
C ASP A 104 2.33 -7.03 0.14
N CYS A 105 1.77 -7.97 0.91
CA CYS A 105 2.52 -9.12 1.41
C CYS A 105 2.98 -10.06 0.30
N ASP A 106 2.22 -10.19 -0.79
CA ASP A 106 2.53 -11.02 -1.95
C ASP A 106 3.49 -10.34 -2.93
N THR A 107 4.60 -9.84 -2.37
CA THR A 107 5.67 -9.15 -3.10
C THR A 107 7.03 -9.77 -2.81
N ARG A 108 8.01 -9.49 -3.67
CA ARG A 108 9.43 -9.71 -3.41
C ARG A 108 10.26 -8.57 -3.97
N TRP A 109 11.30 -8.19 -3.25
CA TRP A 109 12.20 -7.15 -3.68
C TRP A 109 13.28 -7.71 -4.60
N LEU A 110 13.51 -7.04 -5.72
CA LEU A 110 14.54 -7.35 -6.71
C LEU A 110 15.72 -6.38 -6.59
N ALA A 111 15.45 -5.14 -6.14
CA ALA A 111 16.43 -4.10 -5.88
C ALA A 111 15.92 -3.17 -4.75
N LEU A 112 16.79 -2.32 -4.21
CA LEU A 112 16.38 -1.26 -3.28
C LEU A 112 15.50 -0.22 -4.00
N PRO A 113 14.47 0.33 -3.34
CA PRO A 113 13.55 1.32 -3.91
C PRO A 113 14.12 2.75 -3.88
N ASP A 114 15.43 2.92 -4.08
CA ASP A 114 16.15 4.18 -3.88
C ASP A 114 15.59 5.31 -4.74
N GLN A 115 15.26 5.03 -6.01
CA GLN A 115 14.71 6.06 -6.90
C GLN A 115 13.36 6.58 -6.39
N ALA A 116 12.50 5.67 -5.92
CA ALA A 116 11.20 6.04 -5.38
C ALA A 116 11.35 6.79 -4.05
N LEU A 117 12.15 6.26 -3.12
CA LEU A 117 12.35 6.88 -1.81
C LEU A 117 13.01 8.25 -1.93
N ASN A 118 14.02 8.41 -2.78
CA ASN A 118 14.64 9.70 -3.05
C ASN A 118 13.61 10.72 -3.55
N ARG A 119 12.72 10.31 -4.45
CA ARG A 119 11.66 11.19 -4.94
C ARG A 119 10.66 11.56 -3.84
N LEU A 120 10.30 10.61 -2.96
CA LEU A 120 9.38 10.86 -1.84
C LEU A 120 9.98 11.72 -0.72
N THR A 121 11.30 11.74 -0.56
CA THR A 121 11.98 12.49 0.50
C THR A 121 12.47 13.88 0.06
N GLN A 122 12.43 14.19 -1.23
CA GLN A 122 12.80 15.52 -1.75
C GLN A 122 11.84 16.61 -1.25
N ASN A 123 12.32 17.86 -1.24
CA ASN A 123 11.46 18.99 -0.96
C ASN A 123 10.60 19.34 -2.18
N HIS A 124 9.29 19.32 -2.02
CA HIS A 124 8.30 19.59 -3.05
C HIS A 124 7.59 20.93 -2.89
N ALA A 125 8.19 21.89 -2.17
CA ALA A 125 7.58 23.20 -1.93
C ALA A 125 7.13 23.86 -3.25
N GLY A 126 5.86 24.23 -3.33
CA GLY A 126 5.28 24.88 -4.51
C GLY A 126 4.82 23.94 -5.63
N HIS A 127 4.97 22.64 -5.46
CA HIS A 127 4.51 21.62 -6.42
C HIS A 127 3.54 20.62 -5.77
N ALA A 128 2.72 19.96 -6.58
CA ALA A 128 1.94 18.84 -6.10
C ALA A 128 2.87 17.74 -5.53
N PRO A 129 2.58 17.19 -4.35
CA PRO A 129 3.44 16.17 -3.75
C PRO A 129 3.47 14.91 -4.61
N PRO A 130 4.57 14.16 -4.64
CA PRO A 130 4.65 12.90 -5.34
C PRO A 130 3.83 11.82 -4.64
N CYS A 131 3.22 10.93 -5.44
CA CYS A 131 2.63 9.69 -4.98
C CYS A 131 3.16 8.53 -5.82
N CYS A 132 3.84 7.60 -5.15
CA CYS A 132 4.32 6.37 -5.76
C CYS A 132 3.23 5.30 -5.71
N MET A 133 2.97 4.61 -6.82
CA MET A 133 2.21 3.34 -6.79
C MET A 133 2.97 2.26 -7.55
N HIS A 134 2.55 0.99 -7.43
CA HIS A 134 3.30 -0.12 -8.01
C HIS A 134 3.52 0.08 -9.52
N GLU A 135 2.43 0.16 -10.29
CA GLU A 135 2.45 0.36 -11.74
C GLU A 135 1.10 0.88 -12.23
N ILE A 136 1.02 1.26 -13.49
CA ILE A 136 -0.26 1.60 -14.13
C ILE A 136 -0.90 0.32 -14.65
N ASP A 137 -2.05 -0.05 -14.09
CA ASP A 137 -2.88 -1.18 -14.58
C ASP A 137 -3.62 -0.84 -15.88
N GLY A 138 -3.55 0.40 -16.32
CA GLY A 138 -4.21 0.92 -17.49
C GLY A 138 -5.24 2.02 -17.18
N ALA A 139 -5.76 2.64 -18.22
CA ALA A 139 -6.86 3.59 -18.10
C ALA A 139 -8.15 2.85 -17.73
N PHE A 140 -9.08 3.54 -17.03
CA PHE A 140 -10.42 3.04 -16.78
C PHE A 140 -11.25 3.02 -18.06
N GLY A 141 -10.78 2.24 -19.04
CA GLY A 141 -11.47 2.03 -20.29
C GLY A 141 -12.42 0.84 -20.23
N PRO A 142 -13.45 0.80 -21.11
CA PRO A 142 -14.45 -0.27 -21.12
C PRO A 142 -13.87 -1.66 -21.42
N HIS A 143 -12.65 -1.71 -21.98
CA HIS A 143 -11.99 -2.98 -22.32
C HIS A 143 -11.21 -3.59 -21.16
N HIS A 144 -10.69 -2.78 -20.25
CA HIS A 144 -9.86 -3.26 -19.15
C HIS A 144 -10.63 -3.37 -17.83
N PHE A 145 -11.49 -2.39 -17.55
CA PHE A 145 -12.28 -2.33 -16.31
C PHE A 145 -13.71 -1.87 -16.62
N PRO A 146 -14.53 -2.69 -17.33
CA PRO A 146 -15.84 -2.25 -17.81
C PRO A 146 -16.78 -1.81 -16.70
N ASP A 147 -16.74 -2.47 -15.54
CA ASP A 147 -17.58 -2.11 -14.41
C ASP A 147 -17.20 -0.76 -13.81
N TYR A 148 -15.90 -0.48 -13.64
CA TYR A 148 -15.45 0.80 -13.12
C TYR A 148 -15.69 1.95 -14.09
N HIS A 149 -15.51 1.72 -15.40
CA HIS A 149 -15.84 2.70 -16.40
C HIS A 149 -17.33 3.06 -16.36
N ARG A 150 -18.21 2.06 -16.24
CA ARG A 150 -19.64 2.29 -16.07
C ARG A 150 -19.94 3.10 -14.80
N TYR A 151 -19.37 2.70 -13.65
CA TYR A 151 -19.58 3.40 -12.39
C TYR A 151 -19.01 4.79 -12.38
N LEU A 152 -17.85 4.99 -13.02
CA LEU A 152 -17.30 6.32 -13.19
C LEU A 152 -18.30 7.24 -13.89
N ASN A 153 -18.89 6.79 -14.99
CA ASN A 153 -19.89 7.55 -15.73
C ASN A 153 -21.18 7.78 -14.92
N GLU A 154 -21.63 6.77 -14.18
CA GLU A 154 -22.83 6.87 -13.33
C GLU A 154 -22.63 7.77 -12.11
N CYS A 155 -21.42 7.83 -11.55
CA CYS A 155 -21.13 8.55 -10.31
C CYS A 155 -20.25 9.80 -10.49
N ILE A 156 -20.00 10.25 -11.72
CA ILE A 156 -19.04 11.33 -12.00
C ILE A 156 -19.38 12.64 -11.26
N ASN A 157 -20.65 13.03 -11.20
CA ASN A 157 -21.08 14.22 -10.51
C ASN A 157 -20.99 14.08 -8.99
N GLU A 158 -21.27 12.89 -8.48
CA GLU A 158 -21.13 12.59 -7.06
C GLU A 158 -19.66 12.56 -6.64
N LEU A 159 -18.75 12.03 -7.48
CA LEU A 159 -17.31 12.09 -7.24
C LEU A 159 -16.79 13.53 -7.22
N ARG A 160 -17.29 14.38 -8.13
CA ARG A 160 -16.99 15.82 -8.09
C ARG A 160 -17.51 16.48 -6.80
N ALA A 161 -18.71 16.10 -6.36
CA ALA A 161 -19.24 16.56 -5.08
C ALA A 161 -18.44 16.06 -3.87
N GLN A 162 -17.72 14.93 -4.01
CA GLN A 162 -16.75 14.42 -3.04
C GLN A 162 -15.36 15.09 -3.15
N GLY A 163 -15.19 16.07 -4.05
CA GLY A 163 -13.95 16.84 -4.21
C GLY A 163 -12.92 16.21 -5.14
N ILE A 164 -13.32 15.30 -6.02
CA ILE A 164 -12.48 14.82 -7.14
C ILE A 164 -12.79 15.69 -8.36
N SER A 165 -11.81 16.49 -8.79
CA SER A 165 -12.02 17.52 -9.82
C SER A 165 -12.18 16.92 -11.21
N HIS A 166 -11.34 15.91 -11.54
CA HIS A 166 -11.28 15.32 -12.89
C HIS A 166 -11.38 13.79 -12.87
N PRO A 167 -12.50 13.21 -12.38
CA PRO A 167 -12.63 11.76 -12.27
C PRO A 167 -12.52 11.05 -13.63
N GLU A 168 -12.87 11.71 -14.73
CA GLU A 168 -12.77 11.20 -16.10
C GLU A 168 -11.33 11.01 -16.61
N GLN A 169 -10.34 11.62 -15.96
CA GLN A 169 -8.92 11.56 -16.35
C GLN A 169 -8.13 10.52 -15.55
N VAL A 170 -8.78 9.77 -14.68
CA VAL A 170 -8.11 8.84 -13.78
C VAL A 170 -7.56 7.64 -14.53
N LEU A 171 -6.28 7.35 -14.30
CA LEU A 171 -5.65 6.07 -14.62
C LEU A 171 -5.83 5.13 -13.46
N ASN A 172 -6.02 3.85 -13.73
CA ASN A 172 -6.01 2.83 -12.70
C ASN A 172 -4.58 2.44 -12.36
N TRP A 173 -4.22 2.60 -11.08
CA TRP A 173 -2.91 2.25 -10.55
C TRP A 173 -3.00 1.02 -9.68
N ASN A 174 -2.09 0.09 -9.87
CA ASN A 174 -1.99 -1.12 -9.05
C ASN A 174 -1.63 -0.77 -7.60
N ALA A 175 -2.42 -1.27 -6.67
CA ALA A 175 -2.31 -1.00 -5.24
C ALA A 175 -1.32 -1.93 -4.50
N GLY A 176 -0.54 -2.74 -5.20
CA GLY A 176 0.50 -3.59 -4.63
C GLY A 176 1.61 -2.81 -3.93
N ALA A 177 1.76 -1.53 -4.26
CA ALA A 177 2.55 -0.57 -3.49
C ALA A 177 1.90 0.81 -3.53
N ILE A 178 2.07 1.59 -2.45
CA ILE A 178 1.70 3.00 -2.38
C ILE A 178 2.65 3.76 -1.45
N GLY A 179 3.25 4.85 -1.95
CA GLY A 179 4.22 5.66 -1.21
C GLY A 179 3.92 7.14 -1.25
N LEU A 180 4.12 7.80 -0.11
CA LEU A 180 3.89 9.24 0.08
C LEU A 180 5.01 9.88 0.91
N PRO A 181 5.30 11.16 0.68
CA PRO A 181 6.13 11.96 1.58
C PRO A 181 5.55 12.03 2.99
N GLN A 182 6.36 12.43 3.94
CA GLN A 182 5.91 12.76 5.28
C GLN A 182 4.82 13.85 5.26
N GLY A 183 3.85 13.74 6.17
CA GLY A 183 2.81 14.76 6.37
C GLY A 183 1.65 14.70 5.37
N GLN A 184 1.54 13.63 4.58
CA GLN A 184 0.48 13.42 3.60
C GLN A 184 -0.68 12.52 4.11
N SER A 185 -1.00 12.57 5.40
CA SER A 185 -2.11 11.77 5.98
C SER A 185 -3.47 12.08 5.33
N ALA A 186 -3.67 13.32 4.89
CA ALA A 186 -4.88 13.76 4.18
C ALA A 186 -5.18 12.92 2.92
N PHE A 187 -4.15 12.38 2.25
CA PHE A 187 -4.34 11.44 1.14
C PHE A 187 -5.14 10.21 1.59
N PHE A 188 -4.72 9.59 2.69
CA PHE A 188 -5.37 8.36 3.18
C PHE A 188 -6.73 8.63 3.79
N GLU A 189 -6.95 9.80 4.41
CA GLU A 189 -8.26 10.24 4.90
C GLU A 189 -9.25 10.39 3.74
N ASP A 190 -8.86 11.09 2.69
CA ASP A 190 -9.69 11.28 1.50
C ASP A 190 -9.93 9.96 0.76
N ALA A 191 -8.90 9.15 0.57
CA ALA A 191 -9.03 7.85 -0.09
C ALA A 191 -9.95 6.90 0.71
N LEU A 192 -9.88 6.90 2.04
CA LEU A 192 -10.79 6.14 2.89
C LEU A 192 -12.24 6.61 2.73
N ARG A 193 -12.47 7.93 2.71
CA ARG A 193 -13.78 8.54 2.49
C ARG A 193 -14.34 8.20 1.11
N ILE A 194 -13.53 8.30 0.06
CA ILE A 194 -13.92 7.92 -1.31
C ILE A 194 -14.18 6.41 -1.41
N SER A 195 -13.37 5.57 -0.78
CA SER A 195 -13.58 4.12 -0.72
C SER A 195 -14.91 3.77 -0.04
N ASP A 196 -15.22 4.38 1.11
CA ASP A 196 -16.49 4.18 1.83
C ASP A 196 -17.70 4.65 0.99
N PHE A 197 -17.56 5.74 0.24
CA PHE A 197 -18.57 6.22 -0.70
C PHE A 197 -18.77 5.22 -1.85
N LEU A 198 -17.69 4.84 -2.54
CA LEU A 198 -17.75 3.93 -3.68
C LEU A 198 -18.29 2.55 -3.29
N PHE A 199 -17.95 2.03 -2.12
CA PHE A 199 -18.43 0.73 -1.67
C PHE A 199 -19.96 0.62 -1.65
N THR A 200 -20.66 1.73 -1.54
CA THR A 200 -22.14 1.78 -1.61
C THR A 200 -22.68 1.84 -3.03
N ARG A 201 -21.86 2.13 -4.03
CA ARG A 201 -22.26 2.42 -5.40
C ARG A 201 -21.84 1.34 -6.39
N VAL A 202 -20.62 0.78 -6.22
CA VAL A 202 -19.99 -0.09 -7.22
C VAL A 202 -20.17 -1.58 -6.92
N LYS A 203 -20.21 -2.39 -7.96
CA LYS A 203 -20.13 -3.86 -7.94
C LYS A 203 -19.39 -4.33 -9.19
N PRO A 204 -18.44 -5.28 -9.12
CA PRO A 204 -17.91 -5.91 -7.90
C PRO A 204 -17.11 -4.92 -7.03
N ARG A 205 -16.91 -5.28 -5.75
CA ARG A 205 -16.29 -4.37 -4.76
C ARG A 205 -14.79 -4.63 -4.54
N ASN A 206 -14.23 -5.57 -5.24
CA ASN A 206 -12.85 -6.05 -4.99
C ASN A 206 -11.79 -4.98 -5.25
N TRP A 207 -12.05 -4.02 -6.14
CA TRP A 207 -11.10 -3.01 -6.59
C TRP A 207 -11.37 -1.60 -6.03
N VAL A 208 -12.35 -1.48 -5.13
CA VAL A 208 -12.78 -0.17 -4.59
C VAL A 208 -11.64 0.57 -3.90
N GLU A 209 -10.80 -0.13 -3.16
CA GLU A 209 -9.63 0.42 -2.47
C GLU A 209 -8.64 1.01 -3.48
N GLN A 210 -8.22 0.22 -4.45
CA GLN A 210 -7.28 0.63 -5.51
C GLN A 210 -7.83 1.81 -6.32
N PHE A 211 -9.12 1.78 -6.65
CA PHE A 211 -9.78 2.85 -7.37
C PHE A 211 -9.83 4.16 -6.57
N ALA A 212 -10.14 4.09 -5.29
CA ALA A 212 -10.16 5.26 -4.41
C ALA A 212 -8.77 5.94 -4.34
N TRP A 213 -7.69 5.16 -4.25
CA TRP A 213 -6.32 5.70 -4.27
C TRP A 213 -5.97 6.32 -5.61
N SER A 214 -6.37 5.65 -6.71
CA SER A 214 -6.15 6.19 -8.05
C SER A 214 -6.88 7.51 -8.26
N LEU A 215 -8.13 7.63 -7.81
CA LEU A 215 -8.91 8.87 -7.88
C LEU A 215 -8.24 10.03 -7.13
N VAL A 216 -7.89 9.81 -5.86
CA VAL A 216 -7.26 10.87 -5.04
C VAL A 216 -5.87 11.20 -5.56
N GLY A 217 -5.10 10.17 -5.94
CA GLY A 217 -3.73 10.32 -6.44
C GLY A 217 -3.68 11.12 -7.74
N CYS A 218 -4.45 10.71 -8.76
CA CYS A 218 -4.47 11.40 -10.05
C CYS A 218 -5.01 12.83 -9.97
N ASP A 219 -5.91 13.10 -9.00
CA ASP A 219 -6.51 14.43 -8.84
C ASP A 219 -5.57 15.46 -8.22
N ARG A 220 -4.67 15.05 -7.31
CA ARG A 220 -3.94 16.00 -6.45
C ARG A 220 -2.44 15.77 -6.33
N TYR A 221 -1.92 14.66 -6.87
CA TYR A 221 -0.54 14.25 -6.68
C TYR A 221 0.18 14.04 -8.01
N GLN A 222 1.51 14.14 -7.98
CA GLN A 222 2.34 13.72 -9.11
C GLN A 222 2.55 12.21 -9.03
N MET A 223 1.71 11.46 -9.74
CA MET A 223 1.76 10.01 -9.76
C MET A 223 3.00 9.51 -10.49
N PHE A 224 3.63 8.45 -9.95
CA PHE A 224 4.71 7.74 -10.61
C PHE A 224 4.77 6.27 -10.19
N ALA A 225 5.32 5.43 -11.06
CA ALA A 225 5.48 4.00 -10.79
C ALA A 225 6.69 3.72 -9.90
N LEU A 226 6.58 2.69 -9.03
CA LEU A 226 7.68 2.19 -8.20
C LEU A 226 8.83 1.64 -9.05
N GLY A 227 8.52 1.13 -10.25
CA GLY A 227 9.49 0.53 -11.16
C GLY A 227 9.80 -0.93 -10.84
N ASP A 228 10.84 -1.45 -11.48
CA ASP A 228 11.16 -2.89 -11.49
C ASP A 228 11.86 -3.39 -10.21
N CYS A 229 11.92 -2.56 -9.15
CA CYS A 229 12.55 -2.97 -7.89
C CYS A 229 11.69 -3.92 -7.06
N LEU A 230 10.39 -4.01 -7.35
CA LEU A 230 9.42 -4.85 -6.63
C LEU A 230 8.67 -5.74 -7.62
N HIS A 231 8.64 -7.04 -7.37
CA HIS A 231 7.78 -7.97 -8.08
C HIS A 231 6.56 -8.31 -7.25
N HIS A 232 5.38 -7.93 -7.72
CA HIS A 232 4.09 -8.23 -7.13
C HIS A 232 3.47 -9.45 -7.83
N TYR A 233 3.40 -10.58 -7.13
CA TYR A 233 2.99 -11.86 -7.73
C TYR A 233 1.53 -12.25 -7.42
N TRP A 234 0.65 -11.26 -7.34
CA TRP A 234 -0.78 -11.46 -7.06
C TRP A 234 -1.46 -12.49 -7.96
N GLY A 235 -1.03 -12.58 -9.24
CA GLY A 235 -1.54 -13.56 -10.20
C GLY A 235 -1.25 -15.01 -9.84
N TYR A 236 -0.28 -15.26 -8.95
CA TYR A 236 0.12 -16.60 -8.46
C TYR A 236 -0.32 -16.85 -7.02
N SER A 237 -1.42 -16.21 -6.60
CA SER A 237 -1.87 -16.21 -5.21
C SER A 237 -2.27 -17.61 -4.67
N TYR A 238 -2.49 -18.59 -5.53
CA TYR A 238 -2.78 -19.97 -5.14
C TYR A 238 -1.51 -20.83 -5.04
N GLU A 239 -0.54 -20.65 -5.94
CA GLU A 239 0.68 -21.44 -6.03
C GLU A 239 1.76 -20.94 -5.07
N ALA A 240 1.93 -19.63 -4.94
CA ALA A 240 2.97 -19.03 -4.13
C ALA A 240 3.00 -19.55 -2.67
N PRO A 241 1.87 -19.71 -1.96
CA PRO A 241 1.89 -20.26 -0.60
C PRO A 241 2.49 -21.67 -0.51
N ILE A 242 2.27 -22.52 -1.52
CA ILE A 242 2.81 -23.89 -1.54
C ILE A 242 4.34 -23.85 -1.66
N TYR A 243 4.85 -22.98 -2.53
CA TYR A 243 6.29 -22.80 -2.68
C TYR A 243 6.94 -22.19 -1.43
N LEU A 244 6.31 -21.20 -0.82
CA LEU A 244 6.80 -20.57 0.40
C LEU A 244 6.84 -21.53 1.58
N GLN A 245 5.80 -22.35 1.77
CA GLN A 245 5.80 -23.38 2.82
C GLN A 245 6.96 -24.37 2.64
N ARG A 246 7.21 -24.85 1.41
CA ARG A 246 8.34 -25.72 1.10
C ARG A 246 9.68 -25.01 1.33
N PHE A 247 9.79 -23.76 0.93
CA PHE A 247 10.99 -22.95 1.15
C PHE A 247 11.28 -22.82 2.65
N PHE A 248 10.32 -22.40 3.47
CA PHE A 248 10.52 -22.26 4.92
C PHE A 248 10.79 -23.60 5.62
N ALA A 249 10.16 -24.69 5.17
CA ALA A 249 10.42 -26.02 5.70
C ALA A 249 11.82 -26.57 5.34
N SER A 250 12.49 -26.00 4.34
CA SER A 250 13.86 -26.37 3.94
C SER A 250 14.96 -25.58 4.64
N LEU A 251 14.60 -24.54 5.38
CA LEU A 251 15.56 -23.75 6.15
C LEU A 251 16.02 -24.55 7.39
N PRO A 252 17.31 -24.48 7.76
CA PRO A 252 17.87 -25.18 8.92
C PRO A 252 17.32 -24.68 10.26
#